data_7c5cd017e830428986aa273372357442
#
_entry.id   7c5cd017e830428986aa273372357442
#
_cell.length_a   1.000
_cell.length_b   1.000
_cell.length_c   1.000
_cell.angle_alpha   90.00
_cell.angle_beta   90.00
_cell.angle_gamma   90.00
#
_symmetry.space_group_name_H-M   'P 1'
#
loop_
_entity.id
_entity.type
_entity.pdbx_description
1 polymer ?
#
loop_
_entity_poly.entity_id
_entity_poly.type
_entity_poly.pdbx_seq_one_letter_code
_entity_poly.pdbx_strand_id
1 'polypeptide(L)'
;MKFYVNARYLIVPFMSLIAIVGILFGGSFAWVGVGLFALNTLIDTLTKNIHLPADFDDSGESYGIKKLQYSVMFLMLPVFIALQVVLAYRIFQYNADAPIVINSFLGLSYQAGISGFNLIGATVSSGLWAGLGIIYGHELSH
;
A
#
# COMPACT_ATOMS: atom_id res chain seq x y z
N MET A 1 0.82 6.64 -24.24
CA MET A 1 2.06 6.62 -23.43
C MET A 1 1.91 7.39 -22.11
N LYS A 2 1.61 8.70 -22.10
CA LYS A 2 1.46 9.52 -20.86
C LYS A 2 0.51 8.93 -19.82
N PHE A 3 -0.63 8.36 -20.24
CA PHE A 3 -1.60 7.75 -19.29
C PHE A 3 -1.01 6.55 -18.56
N TYR A 4 -0.30 5.68 -19.27
CA TYR A 4 0.30 4.48 -18.70
C TYR A 4 1.36 4.82 -17.64
N VAL A 5 2.27 5.76 -17.96
CA VAL A 5 3.31 6.20 -17.02
C VAL A 5 2.69 6.79 -15.75
N ASN A 6 1.69 7.66 -15.89
CA ASN A 6 1.01 8.25 -14.74
C ASN A 6 0.27 7.21 -13.90
N ALA A 7 -0.37 6.22 -14.54
CA ALA A 7 -1.09 5.17 -13.83
C ALA A 7 -0.16 4.32 -12.96
N ARG A 8 1.06 4.01 -13.41
CA ARG A 8 2.05 3.27 -12.62
C ARG A 8 2.36 3.96 -11.29
N TYR A 9 2.52 5.29 -11.28
CA TYR A 9 2.79 6.04 -10.05
C TYR A 9 1.63 6.01 -9.06
N LEU A 10 0.39 5.85 -9.54
CA LEU A 10 -0.80 5.80 -8.69
C LEU A 10 -1.07 4.40 -8.10
N ILE A 11 -0.49 3.35 -8.66
CA ILE A 11 -0.73 1.96 -8.21
C ILE A 11 -0.33 1.80 -6.74
N VAL A 12 0.88 2.21 -6.37
CA VAL A 12 1.40 1.99 -5.01
C VAL A 12 0.60 2.75 -3.93
N PRO A 13 0.29 4.06 -4.07
CA PRO A 13 -0.61 4.73 -3.14
C PRO A 13 -1.97 4.04 -3.00
N PHE A 14 -2.56 3.64 -4.12
CA PHE A 14 -3.87 2.99 -4.13
C PHE A 14 -3.84 1.64 -3.40
N MET A 15 -2.84 0.80 -3.70
CA MET A 15 -2.67 -0.49 -3.03
C MET A 15 -2.36 -0.33 -1.53
N SER A 16 -1.58 0.70 -1.16
CA SER A 16 -1.31 1.03 0.25
C SER A 16 -2.58 1.43 0.99
N LEU A 17 -3.48 2.18 0.37
CA LEU A 17 -4.77 2.52 0.96
C LEU A 17 -5.64 1.27 1.16
N ILE A 18 -5.66 0.34 0.21
CA ILE A 18 -6.36 -0.94 0.37
C ILE A 18 -5.75 -1.75 1.52
N ALA A 19 -4.42 -1.76 1.66
CA ALA A 19 -3.75 -2.42 2.77
C ALA A 19 -4.14 -1.79 4.13
N ILE A 20 -4.21 -0.47 4.23
CA ILE A 20 -4.70 0.25 5.43
C ILE A 20 -6.12 -0.20 5.77
N VAL A 21 -7.01 -0.21 4.79
CA VAL A 21 -8.40 -0.66 4.98
C VAL A 21 -8.44 -2.12 5.43
N GLY A 22 -7.64 -2.99 4.82
CA GLY A 22 -7.53 -4.40 5.22
C GLY A 22 -7.07 -4.57 6.68
N ILE A 23 -6.06 -3.81 7.10
CA ILE A 23 -5.59 -3.80 8.49
C ILE A 23 -6.69 -3.28 9.42
N LEU A 24 -7.42 -2.23 9.06
CA LEU A 24 -8.54 -1.70 9.83
C LEU A 24 -9.69 -2.67 9.97
N PHE A 25 -10.06 -3.40 8.93
CA PHE A 25 -11.07 -4.46 9.02
C PHE A 25 -10.60 -5.63 9.91
N GLY A 26 -9.30 -5.95 9.90
CA GLY A 26 -8.72 -7.03 10.70
C GLY A 26 -9.12 -8.43 10.26
N GLY A 27 -8.96 -9.40 11.16
CA GLY A 27 -9.17 -10.79 10.79
C GLY A 27 -8.33 -11.17 9.57
N SER A 28 -8.86 -11.99 8.69
CA SER A 28 -8.17 -12.40 7.45
C SER A 28 -7.88 -11.25 6.50
N PHE A 29 -8.59 -10.11 6.61
CA PHE A 29 -8.34 -8.93 5.78
C PHE A 29 -6.98 -8.27 6.08
N ALA A 30 -6.40 -8.51 7.27
CA ALA A 30 -5.05 -8.04 7.59
C ALA A 30 -3.97 -8.57 6.63
N TRP A 31 -4.25 -9.68 5.95
CA TRP A 31 -3.37 -10.30 4.95
C TRP A 31 -3.53 -9.73 3.54
N VAL A 32 -4.52 -8.89 3.30
CA VAL A 32 -4.77 -8.30 1.97
C VAL A 32 -3.56 -7.55 1.46
N GLY A 33 -2.87 -6.79 2.31
CA GLY A 33 -1.65 -6.09 1.91
C GLY A 33 -0.53 -7.03 1.43
N VAL A 34 -0.36 -8.18 2.10
CA VAL A 34 0.60 -9.22 1.67
C VAL A 34 0.19 -9.80 0.32
N GLY A 35 -1.10 -10.13 0.15
CA GLY A 35 -1.65 -10.66 -1.10
C GLY A 35 -1.46 -9.71 -2.28
N LEU A 36 -1.75 -8.42 -2.08
CA LEU A 36 -1.54 -7.38 -3.08
C LEU A 36 -0.06 -7.21 -3.45
N PHE A 37 0.83 -7.26 -2.46
CA PHE A 37 2.26 -7.20 -2.71
C PHE A 37 2.75 -8.40 -3.53
N ALA A 38 2.34 -9.61 -3.15
CA ALA A 38 2.66 -10.83 -3.88
C ALA A 38 2.11 -10.79 -5.32
N LEU A 39 0.87 -10.34 -5.49
CA LEU A 39 0.26 -10.17 -6.81
C LEU A 39 1.04 -9.15 -7.67
N ASN A 40 1.40 -8.00 -7.10
CA ASN A 40 2.20 -7.00 -7.80
C ASN A 40 3.56 -7.56 -8.24
N THR A 41 4.25 -8.28 -7.35
CA THR A 41 5.53 -8.93 -7.66
C THR A 41 5.37 -10.00 -8.74
N LEU A 42 4.29 -10.78 -8.70
CA LEU A 42 3.99 -11.79 -9.73
C LEU A 42 3.76 -11.14 -11.08
N ILE A 43 2.94 -10.09 -11.14
CA ILE A 43 2.68 -9.33 -12.37
C ILE A 43 4.00 -8.78 -12.93
N ASP A 44 4.82 -8.15 -12.09
CA ASP A 44 6.11 -7.60 -12.50
C ASP A 44 7.03 -8.70 -13.07
N THR A 45 7.09 -9.85 -12.42
CA THR A 45 7.87 -11.00 -12.87
C THR A 45 7.40 -11.54 -14.21
N LEU A 46 6.07 -11.66 -14.40
CA LEU A 46 5.48 -12.15 -15.65
C LEU A 46 5.63 -11.16 -16.79
N THR A 47 5.63 -9.86 -16.49
CA THR A 47 5.73 -8.80 -17.49
C THR A 47 7.18 -8.38 -17.78
N LYS A 48 8.15 -8.88 -17.03
CA LYS A 48 9.58 -8.54 -17.19
C LYS A 48 10.12 -8.67 -18.61
N ASN A 49 9.58 -9.61 -19.39
CA ASN A 49 9.97 -9.83 -20.79
C ASN A 49 9.13 -9.03 -21.81
N ILE A 50 8.13 -8.29 -21.33
CA ILE A 50 7.33 -7.42 -22.17
C ILE A 50 8.09 -6.09 -22.24
N HIS A 51 8.48 -5.68 -23.45
CA HIS A 51 9.07 -4.35 -23.66
C HIS A 51 8.02 -3.28 -23.35
N LEU A 52 7.98 -2.87 -22.08
CA LEU A 52 7.16 -1.74 -21.65
C LEU A 52 7.76 -0.45 -22.23
N PRO A 53 6.91 0.51 -22.64
CA PRO A 53 7.40 1.80 -23.09
C PRO A 53 8.32 2.41 -22.02
N ALA A 54 9.44 2.97 -22.46
CA ALA A 54 10.33 3.70 -21.56
C ALA A 54 9.54 4.82 -20.84
N ASP A 55 9.85 5.03 -19.56
CA ASP A 55 9.23 6.11 -18.80
C ASP A 55 9.80 7.49 -19.19
N PHE A 56 10.94 7.48 -19.88
CA PHE A 56 11.68 8.65 -20.33
C PHE A 56 11.91 8.59 -21.85
N ASP A 57 11.96 9.74 -22.46
CA ASP A 57 12.36 9.88 -23.86
C ASP A 57 13.90 9.85 -24.02
N ASP A 58 14.37 9.92 -25.24
CA ASP A 58 15.81 9.91 -25.56
C ASP A 58 16.57 11.13 -25.00
N SER A 59 15.85 12.19 -24.64
CA SER A 59 16.40 13.39 -23.98
C SER A 59 16.45 13.27 -22.45
N GLY A 60 15.94 12.16 -21.88
CA GLY A 60 15.81 11.95 -20.45
C GLY A 60 14.60 12.65 -19.83
N GLU A 61 13.66 13.16 -20.64
CA GLU A 61 12.43 13.73 -20.13
C GLU A 61 11.37 12.66 -19.89
N SER A 62 10.70 12.74 -18.72
CA SER A 62 9.60 11.83 -18.39
C SER A 62 8.39 12.05 -19.29
N TYR A 63 7.85 10.97 -19.85
CA TYR A 63 6.58 11.00 -20.57
C TYR A 63 5.37 11.27 -19.67
N GLY A 64 5.53 11.15 -18.34
CA GLY A 64 4.50 11.45 -17.37
C GLY A 64 4.35 12.93 -17.08
N ILE A 65 3.37 13.25 -16.24
CA ILE A 65 3.19 14.61 -15.71
C ILE A 65 4.09 14.74 -14.47
N LYS A 66 5.27 15.37 -14.63
CA LYS A 66 6.24 15.56 -13.53
C LYS A 66 5.59 16.04 -12.23
N LYS A 67 4.69 17.02 -12.32
CA LYS A 67 3.96 17.56 -11.16
C LYS A 67 3.11 16.47 -10.46
N LEU A 68 2.48 15.58 -11.21
CA LEU A 68 1.71 14.47 -10.64
C LEU A 68 2.63 13.47 -9.93
N GLN A 69 3.75 13.11 -10.55
CA GLN A 69 4.74 12.21 -9.99
C GLN A 69 5.25 12.72 -8.63
N TYR A 70 5.69 13.97 -8.58
CA TYR A 70 6.11 14.62 -7.32
C TYR A 70 4.98 14.66 -6.28
N SER A 71 3.76 15.03 -6.69
CA SER A 71 2.62 15.07 -5.76
C SER A 71 2.31 13.70 -5.15
N VAL A 72 2.40 12.64 -5.94
CA VAL A 72 2.21 11.25 -5.47
C VAL A 72 3.30 10.87 -4.47
N MET A 73 4.55 11.21 -4.73
CA MET A 73 5.66 10.95 -3.81
C MET A 73 5.44 11.62 -2.45
N PHE A 74 5.03 12.91 -2.43
CA PHE A 74 4.68 13.59 -1.18
C PHE A 74 3.46 13.00 -0.50
N LEU A 75 2.46 12.52 -1.28
CA LEU A 75 1.27 11.86 -0.75
C LEU A 75 1.62 10.55 -0.03
N MET A 76 2.69 9.87 -0.42
CA MET A 76 3.11 8.63 0.23
C MET A 76 3.52 8.84 1.68
N LEU A 77 4.05 10.00 2.06
CA LEU A 77 4.43 10.28 3.46
C LEU A 77 3.24 10.15 4.43
N PRO A 78 2.11 10.86 4.25
CA PRO A 78 0.94 10.68 5.12
C PRO A 78 0.35 9.26 5.03
N VAL A 79 0.44 8.57 3.89
CA VAL A 79 0.00 7.19 3.76
C VAL A 79 0.84 6.26 4.65
N PHE A 80 2.16 6.46 4.74
CA PHE A 80 3.01 5.67 5.64
C PHE A 80 2.73 5.95 7.10
N ILE A 81 2.56 7.22 7.46
CA ILE A 81 2.16 7.57 8.82
C ILE A 81 0.84 6.87 9.16
N ALA A 82 -0.14 6.90 8.27
CA ALA A 82 -1.42 6.23 8.46
C ALA A 82 -1.25 4.70 8.64
N LEU A 83 -0.40 4.04 7.84
CA LEU A 83 -0.09 2.61 8.00
C LEU A 83 0.45 2.30 9.40
N GLN A 84 1.39 3.10 9.90
CA GLN A 84 1.97 2.90 11.24
C GLN A 84 0.95 3.16 12.36
N VAL A 85 0.14 4.22 12.22
CA VAL A 85 -0.91 4.54 13.18
C VAL A 85 -1.96 3.42 13.25
N VAL A 86 -2.39 2.90 12.11
CA VAL A 86 -3.36 1.80 12.05
C VAL A 86 -2.78 0.51 12.62
N LEU A 87 -1.51 0.22 12.34
CA LEU A 87 -0.83 -0.94 12.94
C LEU A 87 -0.72 -0.79 14.48
N ALA A 88 -0.28 0.39 14.96
CA ALA A 88 -0.19 0.66 16.39
C ALA A 88 -1.56 0.52 17.07
N TYR A 89 -2.62 1.01 16.46
CA TYR A 89 -3.99 0.85 16.92
C TYR A 89 -4.38 -0.63 17.05
N ARG A 90 -3.99 -1.48 16.08
CA ARG A 90 -4.24 -2.92 16.14
C ARG A 90 -3.45 -3.62 17.24
N ILE A 91 -2.20 -3.25 17.44
CA ILE A 91 -1.37 -3.78 18.53
C ILE A 91 -1.98 -3.39 19.89
N PHE A 92 -2.41 -2.15 20.02
CA PHE A 92 -3.09 -1.68 21.23
C PHE A 92 -4.35 -2.50 21.54
N GLN A 93 -5.20 -2.73 20.53
CA GLN A 93 -6.42 -3.53 20.69
C GLN A 93 -6.12 -4.99 21.06
N TYR A 94 -5.09 -5.59 20.48
CA TYR A 94 -4.67 -6.94 20.81
C TYR A 94 -4.24 -7.04 22.28
N ASN A 95 -3.46 -6.08 22.77
CA ASN A 95 -3.00 -6.07 24.15
C ASN A 95 -4.11 -5.75 25.17
N ALA A 96 -5.14 -5.03 24.74
CA ALA A 96 -6.27 -4.66 25.57
C ALA A 96 -7.39 -5.71 25.57
N ASP A 97 -7.24 -6.83 24.84
CA ASP A 97 -8.30 -7.82 24.59
C ASP A 97 -9.61 -7.19 24.10
N ALA A 98 -9.51 -6.02 23.48
CA ALA A 98 -10.67 -5.25 23.07
C ALA A 98 -11.23 -5.75 21.74
N PRO A 99 -12.48 -6.21 21.69
CA PRO A 99 -13.12 -6.57 20.43
C PRO A 99 -13.28 -5.31 19.58
N ILE A 100 -12.86 -5.39 18.30
CA ILE A 100 -13.10 -4.30 17.38
C ILE A 100 -14.51 -4.45 16.81
N VAL A 101 -15.36 -3.55 17.21
CA VAL A 101 -16.66 -3.35 16.55
C VAL A 101 -16.47 -2.24 15.52
N ILE A 102 -16.13 -2.60 14.29
CA ILE A 102 -16.34 -1.67 13.18
C ILE A 102 -17.82 -1.74 12.85
N ASN A 103 -18.57 -0.81 13.43
CA ASN A 103 -19.98 -0.65 13.09
C ASN A 103 -20.08 -0.27 11.61
N SER A 104 -20.61 -1.20 10.83
CA SER A 104 -21.12 -1.04 9.46
C SER A 104 -20.53 0.08 8.61
N PHE A 105 -19.42 -0.22 7.95
CA PHE A 105 -19.08 0.46 6.71
C PHE A 105 -19.80 -0.30 5.57
N LEU A 106 -20.63 0.37 4.79
CA LEU A 106 -21.44 -0.22 3.69
C LEU A 106 -22.40 -1.37 4.10
N GLY A 107 -22.92 -1.35 5.33
CA GLY A 107 -23.86 -2.38 5.78
C GLY A 107 -23.20 -3.73 6.15
N LEU A 108 -21.88 -3.81 6.11
CA LEU A 108 -21.10 -4.97 6.56
C LEU A 108 -20.69 -4.76 8.01
N SER A 109 -21.39 -5.39 8.94
CA SER A 109 -20.91 -5.51 10.31
C SER A 109 -19.87 -6.63 10.38
N TYR A 110 -18.61 -6.28 10.60
CA TYR A 110 -17.56 -7.25 10.75
C TYR A 110 -16.97 -7.18 12.16
N GLN A 111 -17.09 -8.28 12.88
CA GLN A 111 -16.48 -8.46 14.19
C GLN A 111 -15.18 -9.27 14.01
N ALA A 112 -14.07 -8.58 13.87
CA ALA A 112 -12.78 -9.23 13.75
C ALA A 112 -12.22 -9.56 15.13
N GLY A 113 -12.20 -10.83 15.48
CA GLY A 113 -11.37 -11.31 16.57
C GLY A 113 -9.90 -10.96 16.30
N ILE A 114 -9.21 -10.45 17.32
CA ILE A 114 -7.79 -10.16 17.23
C ILE A 114 -7.06 -11.45 17.55
N SER A 115 -6.54 -12.14 16.53
CA SER A 115 -5.63 -13.27 16.71
C SER A 115 -4.18 -12.84 16.47
N GLY A 116 -3.23 -13.47 17.15
CA GLY A 116 -1.81 -13.22 16.93
C GLY A 116 -1.41 -13.45 15.45
N PHE A 117 -2.02 -14.44 14.79
CA PHE A 117 -1.81 -14.70 13.37
C PHE A 117 -2.23 -13.52 12.48
N ASN A 118 -3.38 -12.92 12.76
CA ASN A 118 -3.86 -11.76 12.02
C ASN A 118 -3.03 -10.50 12.32
N LEU A 119 -2.50 -10.38 13.53
CA LEU A 119 -1.57 -9.31 13.87
C LEU A 119 -0.25 -9.43 13.11
N ILE A 120 0.27 -10.66 12.92
CA ILE A 120 1.42 -10.91 12.05
C ILE A 120 1.10 -10.47 10.62
N GLY A 121 -0.07 -10.80 10.09
CA GLY A 121 -0.53 -10.36 8.77
C GLY A 121 -0.54 -8.84 8.64
N ALA A 122 -1.07 -8.12 9.64
CA ALA A 122 -1.08 -6.67 9.69
C ALA A 122 0.34 -6.08 9.70
N THR A 123 1.24 -6.66 10.52
CA THR A 123 2.62 -6.21 10.63
C THR A 123 3.39 -6.41 9.33
N VAL A 124 3.27 -7.58 8.71
CA VAL A 124 3.94 -7.88 7.44
C VAL A 124 3.37 -7.00 6.32
N SER A 125 2.04 -6.84 6.25
CA SER A 125 1.40 -5.92 5.29
C SER A 125 1.93 -4.49 5.45
N SER A 126 1.96 -3.97 6.67
CA SER A 126 2.46 -2.61 6.94
C SER A 126 3.94 -2.48 6.57
N GLY A 127 4.78 -3.46 6.92
CA GLY A 127 6.21 -3.44 6.63
C GLY A 127 6.52 -3.47 5.13
N LEU A 128 5.84 -4.31 4.36
CA LEU A 128 6.02 -4.41 2.91
C LEU A 128 5.67 -3.09 2.22
N TRP A 129 4.52 -2.50 2.55
CA TRP A 129 4.08 -1.25 1.92
C TRP A 129 4.87 -0.04 2.41
N ALA A 130 5.31 0.00 3.67
CA ALA A 130 6.23 1.02 4.16
C ALA A 130 7.60 0.93 3.49
N GLY A 131 8.10 -0.29 3.25
CA GLY A 131 9.36 -0.51 2.55
C GLY A 131 9.35 0.05 1.12
N LEU A 132 8.24 -0.12 0.38
CA LEU A 132 8.09 0.52 -0.94
C LEU A 132 8.20 2.05 -0.86
N GLY A 133 7.78 2.65 0.23
CA GLY A 133 7.86 4.09 0.38
C GLY A 133 9.25 4.63 0.61
N ILE A 134 10.14 3.83 1.14
CA ILE A 134 11.55 4.21 1.22
C ILE A 134 12.10 4.42 -0.20
N ILE A 135 11.68 3.59 -1.16
CA ILE A 135 12.06 3.73 -2.57
C ILE A 135 11.59 5.09 -3.12
N TYR A 136 10.33 5.45 -2.85
CA TYR A 136 9.82 6.77 -3.26
C TYR A 136 10.55 7.93 -2.57
N GLY A 137 10.90 7.78 -1.29
CA GLY A 137 11.70 8.77 -0.57
C GLY A 137 13.10 8.94 -1.17
N HIS A 138 13.70 7.83 -1.59
CA HIS A 138 14.99 7.84 -2.26
C HIS A 138 14.93 8.58 -3.60
N GLU A 139 13.92 8.29 -4.42
CA GLU A 139 13.72 8.98 -5.71
C GLU A 139 13.51 10.50 -5.55
N LEU A 140 12.94 10.95 -4.41
CA LEU A 140 12.82 12.38 -4.12
C LEU A 140 14.13 13.06 -3.76
N SER A 141 15.15 12.29 -3.36
CA SER A 141 16.45 12.83 -2.95
C SER A 141 17.41 13.10 -4.12
N HIS A 142 17.08 12.63 -5.32
CA HIS A 142 17.78 12.83 -6.59
C HIS A 142 17.02 13.79 -7.50
#